data_7a134aa70b253c0e252f2c86018d4330
#
_entry.id   7a134aa70b253c0e252f2c86018d4330
#
_cell.length_a   1.000
_cell.length_b   1.000
_cell.length_c   1.000
_cell.angle_alpha   90.00
_cell.angle_beta   90.00
_cell.angle_gamma   90.00
#
_symmetry.space_group_name_H-M   'P 1'
#
loop_
_entity.id
_entity.type
_entity.pdbx_description
1 polymer ?
#
loop_
_entity_poly.entity_id
_entity_poly.type
_entity_poly.pdbx_seq_one_letter_code
_entity_poly.pdbx_strand_id
1 'polypeptide(L)'
;MVTEVTKFGSNATFTLKQDLSVLKDDSSGPFNRFPGFTFSAITMSRDELHDGEMHPDGDEIVYVVSGRVEVALETDSERLVQIGAGEGVIIPKGVWHKVRVLELGQLVTVSPGPGFEFHPLKR
;
A
#
# COMPACT_ATOMS: atom_id res chain seq x y z
N MET A 1 23.99 -3.42 25.45
CA MET A 1 23.01 -3.50 24.34
C MET A 1 23.11 -2.22 23.53
N VAL A 2 23.34 -2.33 22.25
CA VAL A 2 23.33 -1.18 21.36
C VAL A 2 21.96 -1.07 20.73
N THR A 3 21.35 0.10 20.85
CA THR A 3 20.07 0.37 20.24
C THR A 3 20.30 1.34 19.08
N GLU A 4 20.02 0.90 17.90
CA GLU A 4 20.16 1.73 16.71
C GLU A 4 18.85 2.40 16.35
N VAL A 5 18.93 3.67 15.97
CA VAL A 5 17.81 4.41 15.42
C VAL A 5 17.98 4.41 13.90
N THR A 6 17.01 3.87 13.20
CA THR A 6 17.03 3.82 11.74
C THR A 6 16.22 4.98 11.19
N LYS A 7 16.86 5.80 10.39
CA LYS A 7 16.20 6.87 9.64
C LYS A 7 15.87 6.37 8.24
N PHE A 8 14.68 6.68 7.75
CA PHE A 8 14.29 6.34 6.38
C PHE A 8 13.57 7.51 5.74
N GLY A 9 13.55 7.49 4.41
CA GLY A 9 12.83 8.47 3.60
C GLY A 9 11.79 7.80 2.73
N SER A 10 11.46 8.44 1.61
CA SER A 10 10.53 7.87 0.63
C SER A 10 11.11 6.62 -0.03
N ASN A 11 10.22 5.77 -0.54
CA ASN A 11 10.55 4.50 -1.18
C ASN A 11 11.17 3.50 -0.21
N ALA A 12 10.67 3.48 1.00
CA ALA A 12 11.05 2.56 2.05
C ALA A 12 9.90 1.61 2.37
N THR A 13 10.24 0.36 2.64
CA THR A 13 9.27 -0.69 2.97
C THR A 13 9.72 -1.41 4.24
N PHE A 14 8.78 -1.64 5.14
CA PHE A 14 9.03 -2.32 6.42
C PHE A 14 7.94 -3.34 6.70
N THR A 15 8.31 -4.43 7.35
CA THR A 15 7.34 -5.38 7.89
C THR A 15 7.07 -5.06 9.35
N LEU A 16 5.81 -4.86 9.70
CA LEU A 16 5.33 -4.68 11.06
C LEU A 16 4.91 -6.05 11.57
N LYS A 17 5.77 -6.65 12.38
CA LYS A 17 5.59 -8.03 12.82
C LYS A 17 4.59 -8.15 13.97
N GLN A 18 4.05 -9.35 14.17
CA GLN A 18 3.08 -9.62 15.23
C GLN A 18 3.65 -9.44 16.64
N ASP A 19 4.97 -9.57 16.81
CA ASP A 19 5.63 -9.31 18.08
C ASP A 19 5.89 -7.83 18.34
N LEU A 20 5.34 -6.95 17.50
CA LEU A 20 5.45 -5.50 17.56
C LEU A 20 6.82 -4.96 17.15
N SER A 21 7.70 -5.81 16.62
CA SER A 21 8.96 -5.34 16.04
C SER A 21 8.75 -4.90 14.58
N VAL A 22 9.68 -4.07 14.10
CA VAL A 22 9.71 -3.59 12.74
C VAL A 22 10.95 -4.14 12.06
N LEU A 23 10.75 -4.85 10.96
CA LEU A 23 11.84 -5.42 10.17
C LEU A 23 11.94 -4.64 8.86
N LYS A 24 13.13 -4.07 8.60
CA LYS A 24 13.38 -3.46 7.30
C LYS A 24 13.36 -4.55 6.23
N ASP A 25 12.53 -4.32 5.22
CA ASP A 25 12.40 -5.27 4.14
C ASP A 25 13.43 -4.95 3.05
N ASP A 26 14.44 -5.81 2.94
CA ASP A 26 15.45 -5.71 1.90
C ASP A 26 15.10 -6.56 0.68
N SER A 27 14.08 -7.40 0.78
CA SER A 27 13.65 -8.17 -0.36
C SER A 27 12.79 -7.31 -1.25
N SER A 28 13.26 -7.06 -2.43
CA SER A 28 12.46 -6.43 -3.46
C SER A 28 11.40 -7.42 -3.91
N GLY A 29 10.19 -7.22 -3.46
CA GLY A 29 9.11 -7.99 -4.01
C GLY A 29 7.89 -8.04 -3.11
N PRO A 30 6.73 -8.18 -3.75
CA PRO A 30 5.45 -8.20 -3.05
C PRO A 30 5.18 -9.50 -2.30
N PHE A 31 6.15 -10.39 -2.22
CA PHE A 31 5.95 -11.75 -1.75
C PHE A 31 6.63 -12.04 -0.42
N ASN A 32 7.01 -11.02 0.31
CA ASN A 32 7.55 -11.21 1.64
C ASN A 32 6.40 -11.57 2.57
N ARG A 33 6.32 -12.85 2.89
CA ARG A 33 5.15 -13.44 3.55
C ARG A 33 5.37 -13.61 5.04
N PHE A 34 5.63 -12.52 5.73
CA PHE A 34 5.62 -12.55 7.19
C PHE A 34 4.24 -12.17 7.70
N PRO A 35 3.72 -12.89 8.70
CA PRO A 35 2.48 -12.46 9.33
C PRO A 35 2.63 -11.05 9.92
N GLY A 36 1.67 -10.19 9.65
CA GLY A 36 1.69 -8.80 10.10
C GLY A 36 1.24 -7.86 9.00
N PHE A 37 1.78 -6.65 9.03
CA PHE A 37 1.49 -5.63 8.02
C PHE A 37 2.78 -5.18 7.35
N THR A 38 2.65 -4.74 6.12
CA THR A 38 3.72 -4.08 5.37
C THR A 38 3.43 -2.59 5.33
N PHE A 39 4.36 -1.80 5.84
CA PHE A 39 4.33 -0.34 5.73
C PHE A 39 5.18 0.06 4.53
N SER A 40 4.65 0.91 3.67
CA SER A 40 5.41 1.43 2.53
C SER A 40 5.24 2.94 2.42
N ALA A 41 6.36 3.65 2.35
CA ALA A 41 6.39 5.06 2.01
C ALA A 41 6.80 5.17 0.56
N ILE A 42 5.92 5.71 -0.29
CA ILE A 42 6.03 5.59 -1.74
C ILE A 42 6.03 6.98 -2.39
N THR A 43 7.00 7.21 -3.26
CA THR A 43 6.91 8.31 -4.22
C THR A 43 6.02 7.85 -5.37
N MET A 44 4.96 8.59 -5.63
CA MET A 44 4.01 8.23 -6.66
C MET A 44 4.64 8.25 -8.04
N SER A 45 4.19 7.33 -8.89
CA SER A 45 4.52 7.28 -10.31
C SER A 45 3.22 7.20 -11.10
N ARG A 46 3.20 7.77 -12.29
CA ARG A 46 2.06 7.60 -13.21
C ARG A 46 2.08 6.25 -13.91
N ASP A 47 3.18 5.52 -13.78
CA ASP A 47 3.30 4.21 -14.39
C ASP A 47 2.50 3.20 -13.56
N GLU A 48 1.50 2.60 -14.17
CA GLU A 48 0.69 1.56 -13.54
C GLU A 48 1.42 0.23 -13.59
N LEU A 49 1.47 -0.47 -12.45
CA LEU A 49 2.11 -1.76 -12.34
C LEU A 49 1.14 -2.93 -12.56
N HIS A 50 -0.15 -2.70 -12.33
CA HIS A 50 -1.20 -3.71 -12.45
C HIS A 50 -2.56 -3.04 -12.63
N ASP A 51 -3.56 -3.83 -13.00
CA ASP A 51 -4.94 -3.35 -13.19
C ASP A 51 -5.83 -3.55 -11.97
N GLY A 52 -5.24 -3.79 -10.84
CA GLY A 52 -5.94 -3.91 -9.58
C GLY A 52 -5.29 -4.93 -8.67
N GLU A 53 -5.56 -4.80 -7.38
CA GLU A 53 -5.07 -5.72 -6.36
C GLU A 53 -6.13 -5.97 -5.30
N MET A 54 -5.95 -7.01 -4.54
CA MET A 54 -6.84 -7.39 -3.45
C MET A 54 -6.03 -8.06 -2.35
N HIS A 55 -6.36 -7.73 -1.11
CA HIS A 55 -5.71 -8.33 0.06
C HIS A 55 -6.71 -9.28 0.74
N PRO A 56 -6.48 -10.60 0.65
CA PRO A 56 -7.40 -11.57 1.23
C PRO A 56 -7.33 -11.66 2.75
N ASP A 57 -6.26 -11.18 3.36
CA ASP A 57 -5.98 -11.42 4.78
C ASP A 57 -6.42 -10.28 5.71
N GLY A 58 -6.74 -9.12 5.18
CA GLY A 58 -7.15 -7.99 6.02
C GLY A 58 -7.37 -6.71 5.24
N ASP A 59 -7.60 -5.63 5.98
CA ASP A 59 -7.85 -4.31 5.44
C ASP A 59 -6.54 -3.60 5.11
N GLU A 60 -6.57 -2.74 4.10
CA GLU A 60 -5.43 -1.90 3.74
C GLU A 60 -5.71 -0.44 4.07
N ILE A 61 -4.68 0.28 4.51
CA ILE A 61 -4.73 1.74 4.64
C ILE A 61 -3.94 2.35 3.49
N VAL A 62 -4.53 3.33 2.82
CA VAL A 62 -3.84 4.21 1.86
C VAL A 62 -3.99 5.64 2.34
N TYR A 63 -2.87 6.32 2.53
CA TYR A 63 -2.84 7.69 3.06
C TYR A 63 -1.98 8.56 2.14
N VAL A 64 -2.52 9.70 1.72
CA VAL A 64 -1.82 10.64 0.85
C VAL A 64 -1.14 11.71 1.68
N VAL A 65 0.17 11.80 1.58
CA VAL A 65 0.97 12.84 2.22
C VAL A 65 0.94 14.11 1.38
N SER A 66 1.13 13.96 0.06
CA SER A 66 1.05 15.04 -0.91
C SER A 66 0.57 14.48 -2.24
N GLY A 67 0.02 15.33 -3.09
CA GLY A 67 -0.56 14.90 -4.36
C GLY A 67 -2.01 14.48 -4.20
N ARG A 68 -2.49 13.68 -5.16
CA ARG A 68 -3.88 13.24 -5.20
C ARG A 68 -3.99 11.92 -5.94
N VAL A 69 -4.83 11.04 -5.43
CA VAL A 69 -5.12 9.75 -6.06
C VAL A 69 -6.62 9.52 -6.13
N GLU A 70 -7.01 8.67 -7.07
CA GLU A 70 -8.36 8.12 -7.13
C GLU A 70 -8.29 6.63 -6.86
N VAL A 71 -9.07 6.16 -5.90
CA VAL A 71 -9.17 4.74 -5.56
C VAL A 71 -10.47 4.22 -6.15
N ALA A 72 -10.36 3.27 -7.06
CA ALA A 72 -11.50 2.55 -7.62
C ALA A 72 -11.70 1.25 -6.85
N LEU A 73 -12.88 1.09 -6.26
CA LEU A 73 -13.24 -0.08 -5.47
C LEU A 73 -14.24 -0.92 -6.25
N GLU A 74 -13.97 -2.20 -6.43
CA GLU A 74 -14.91 -3.15 -7.03
C GLU A 74 -15.79 -3.74 -5.93
N THR A 75 -16.89 -3.06 -5.64
CA THR A 75 -17.95 -3.54 -4.78
C THR A 75 -19.13 -3.96 -5.66
N ASP A 76 -20.35 -4.06 -5.10
CA ASP A 76 -21.55 -4.39 -5.90
C ASP A 76 -21.78 -3.42 -7.05
N SER A 77 -21.29 -2.18 -6.88
CA SER A 77 -21.16 -1.21 -7.94
C SER A 77 -19.77 -0.59 -7.83
N GLU A 78 -19.16 -0.24 -8.96
CA GLU A 78 -17.87 0.43 -8.93
C GLU A 78 -17.98 1.74 -8.16
N ARG A 79 -17.09 1.93 -7.20
CA ARG A 79 -17.04 3.14 -6.39
C ARG A 79 -15.70 3.83 -6.56
N LEU A 80 -15.74 5.11 -6.88
CA LEU A 80 -14.55 5.94 -7.03
C LEU A 80 -14.45 6.90 -5.84
N VAL A 81 -13.28 6.91 -5.21
CA VAL A 81 -12.99 7.80 -4.09
C VAL A 81 -11.72 8.57 -4.39
N GLN A 82 -11.80 9.89 -4.42
CA GLN A 82 -10.61 10.73 -4.58
C GLN A 82 -10.15 11.20 -3.22
N ILE A 83 -8.85 11.08 -2.96
CA ILE A 83 -8.21 11.56 -1.74
C ILE A 83 -6.99 12.40 -2.10
N GLY A 84 -6.81 13.49 -1.37
CA GLY A 84 -5.68 14.40 -1.50
C GLY A 84 -4.84 14.46 -0.24
N ALA A 85 -3.93 15.41 -0.18
CA ALA A 85 -2.99 15.57 0.93
C ALA A 85 -3.71 15.61 2.29
N GLY A 86 -3.26 14.79 3.22
CA GLY A 86 -3.84 14.70 4.57
C GLY A 86 -5.07 13.81 4.66
N GLU A 87 -5.43 13.12 3.58
CA GLU A 87 -6.58 12.23 3.54
C GLU A 87 -6.18 10.79 3.30
N GLY A 88 -6.96 9.86 3.82
CA GLY A 88 -6.73 8.45 3.64
C GLY A 88 -8.01 7.67 3.45
N VAL A 89 -7.87 6.42 3.09
CA VAL A 89 -8.97 5.49 2.90
C VAL A 89 -8.59 4.14 3.48
N ILE A 90 -9.57 3.45 4.06
CA ILE A 90 -9.44 2.07 4.46
C ILE A 90 -10.13 1.22 3.41
N ILE A 91 -9.37 0.34 2.79
CA ILE A 91 -9.87 -0.59 1.78
C ILE A 91 -10.19 -1.91 2.47
N PRO A 92 -11.45 -2.35 2.46
CA PRO A 92 -11.85 -3.56 3.16
C PRO A 92 -11.17 -4.82 2.61
N LYS A 93 -10.95 -5.77 3.50
CA LYS A 93 -10.49 -7.11 3.17
C LYS A 93 -11.28 -7.70 2.01
N GLY A 94 -10.58 -8.28 1.06
CA GLY A 94 -11.18 -9.00 -0.06
C GLY A 94 -11.76 -8.13 -1.17
N VAL A 95 -11.63 -6.82 -1.08
CA VAL A 95 -12.16 -5.92 -2.10
C VAL A 95 -11.08 -5.60 -3.13
N TRP A 96 -11.36 -5.92 -4.38
CA TRP A 96 -10.49 -5.51 -5.50
C TRP A 96 -10.49 -4.00 -5.63
N HIS A 97 -9.32 -3.43 -5.80
CA HIS A 97 -9.15 -1.99 -5.89
C HIS A 97 -7.96 -1.62 -6.79
N LYS A 98 -8.01 -0.39 -7.29
CA LYS A 98 -6.94 0.18 -8.09
C LYS A 98 -6.73 1.63 -7.66
N VAL A 99 -5.47 2.03 -7.52
CA VAL A 99 -5.08 3.40 -7.19
C VAL A 99 -4.54 4.06 -8.44
N ARG A 100 -5.16 5.15 -8.86
CA ARG A 100 -4.72 5.94 -10.00
C ARG A 100 -4.20 7.30 -9.52
N VAL A 101 -3.01 7.66 -9.97
CA VAL A 101 -2.40 8.93 -9.59
C VAL A 101 -2.99 10.06 -10.42
N LEU A 102 -3.57 11.05 -9.76
CA LEU A 102 -4.10 12.26 -10.39
C LEU A 102 -3.07 13.40 -10.33
N GLU A 103 -2.41 13.54 -9.19
CA GLU A 103 -1.31 14.49 -9.00
C GLU A 103 -0.17 13.78 -8.31
N LEU A 104 1.06 13.95 -8.82
CA LEU A 104 2.25 13.33 -8.24
C LEU A 104 2.50 13.83 -6.83
N GLY A 105 3.06 12.97 -5.99
CA GLY A 105 3.38 13.27 -4.60
C GLY A 105 3.83 12.03 -3.87
N GLN A 106 3.52 12.00 -2.58
CA GLN A 106 3.94 10.94 -1.66
C GLN A 106 2.72 10.26 -1.05
N LEU A 107 2.77 8.94 -0.94
CA LEU A 107 1.73 8.20 -0.27
C LEU A 107 2.33 7.17 0.69
N VAL A 108 1.53 6.77 1.67
CA VAL A 108 1.86 5.72 2.61
C VAL A 108 0.79 4.65 2.51
N THR A 109 1.21 3.40 2.45
CA THR A 109 0.29 2.27 2.53
C THR A 109 0.64 1.38 3.70
N VAL A 110 -0.39 0.81 4.33
CA VAL A 110 -0.23 -0.26 5.32
C VAL A 110 -1.10 -1.40 4.83
N SER A 111 -0.45 -2.45 4.37
CA SER A 111 -1.11 -3.59 3.74
C SER A 111 -0.94 -4.83 4.59
N PRO A 112 -1.98 -5.68 4.72
CA PRO A 112 -1.84 -6.91 5.47
C PRO A 112 -0.95 -7.91 4.71
N GLY A 113 -0.07 -8.61 5.43
CA GLY A 113 0.64 -9.78 4.92
C GLY A 113 -0.15 -11.03 5.27
N PRO A 114 0.21 -12.20 4.78
CA PRO A 114 1.35 -12.53 3.93
C PRO A 114 1.08 -12.59 2.44
N GLY A 115 0.02 -12.08 1.92
CA GLY A 115 -0.19 -12.19 0.50
C GLY A 115 -1.15 -11.16 -0.06
N PHE A 116 -1.09 -11.01 -1.36
CA PHE A 116 -2.08 -10.26 -2.09
C PHE A 116 -2.28 -10.87 -3.48
N GLU A 117 -3.40 -10.54 -4.11
CA GLU A 117 -3.68 -10.93 -5.48
C GLU A 117 -3.72 -9.68 -6.34
N PHE A 118 -3.36 -9.82 -7.61
CA PHE A 118 -3.39 -8.69 -8.53
C PHE A 118 -3.78 -9.14 -9.93
N HIS A 119 -4.34 -8.19 -10.70
CA HIS A 119 -4.60 -8.37 -12.12
C HIS A 119 -3.45 -7.78 -12.92
N PRO A 120 -2.88 -8.52 -13.89
CA PRO A 120 -1.85 -7.95 -14.79
C PRO A 120 -2.40 -6.77 -15.57
N LEU A 121 -1.50 -5.87 -15.98
CA LEU A 121 -1.88 -4.79 -16.88
C LEU A 121 -2.45 -5.36 -18.18
N LYS A 122 -3.58 -4.82 -18.57
CA LYS A 122 -4.19 -5.11 -19.88
C LYS A 122 -3.48 -4.29 -20.94
N ARG A 123 -3.11 -4.94 -21.99
CA ARG A 123 -2.45 -4.30 -23.14
C ARG A 123 -3.23 -4.52 -24.41
#